data_eace8d35ee16fd4c7c46376ee8949ae5
#
_entry.id   eace8d35ee16fd4c7c46376ee8949ae5
#
_cell.length_a   1.000
_cell.length_b   1.000
_cell.length_c   1.000
_cell.angle_alpha   90.00
_cell.angle_beta   90.00
_cell.angle_gamma   90.00
#
_symmetry.space_group_name_H-M   'P 1'
#
loop_
_entity.id
_entity.type
_entity.pdbx_description
1 polymer ?
#
loop_
_entity_poly.entity_id
_entity_poly.type
_entity_poly.pdbx_seq_one_letter_code
_entity_poly.pdbx_strand_id
1 'polypeptide(L)'
;SENKDLLLWNCEHNDIAVLSEVVNGFREINYSDEFLKVFFSGFFSKVEKKYNSIFITDDLDAMEKISCLVKSDITRNWRWADICGELRTNRMILKKELESRGVKFRELINSIRISYSISLMKTGEFKIKQIAYQSGFASVSYFSTVFKSTMNVAPSEYLFMLTGVAEK
;
A
#
# COMPACT_ATOMS: atom_id res chain seq x y z
N SER A 1 -21.41 -15.37 16.37
CA SER A 1 -21.34 -14.07 17.06
C SER A 1 -20.14 -13.96 18.00
N GLU A 2 -19.55 -15.06 18.47
CA GLU A 2 -18.45 -15.07 19.45
C GLU A 2 -17.02 -14.95 18.84
N ASN A 3 -16.89 -15.12 17.51
CA ASN A 3 -15.57 -15.09 16.86
C ASN A 3 -15.13 -13.69 16.35
N LYS A 4 -16.01 -12.68 16.34
CA LYS A 4 -15.67 -11.31 15.94
C LYS A 4 -14.90 -10.55 17.03
N ASP A 5 -15.18 -10.85 18.28
CA ASP A 5 -14.56 -10.14 19.41
C ASP A 5 -13.15 -10.64 19.72
N LEU A 6 -12.79 -11.86 19.32
CA LEU A 6 -11.46 -12.43 19.58
C LEU A 6 -10.37 -11.87 18.67
N LEU A 7 -10.69 -11.39 17.48
CA LEU A 7 -9.71 -10.78 16.57
C LEU A 7 -9.38 -9.33 16.93
N LEU A 8 -10.30 -8.63 17.57
CA LEU A 8 -10.07 -7.29 18.15
C LEU A 8 -9.29 -7.35 19.47
N TRP A 9 -9.25 -8.49 20.14
CA TRP A 9 -8.60 -8.63 21.46
C TRP A 9 -7.09 -8.90 21.38
N ASN A 10 -6.54 -9.29 20.24
CA ASN A 10 -5.09 -9.47 20.07
C ASN A 10 -4.30 -8.20 19.70
N CYS A 11 -4.96 -7.08 19.47
CA CYS A 11 -4.35 -5.78 19.76
C CYS A 11 -4.25 -5.69 21.29
N GLU A 12 -3.04 -5.77 21.82
CA GLU A 12 -2.85 -5.62 23.26
C GLU A 12 -3.63 -4.38 23.71
N HIS A 13 -4.50 -4.55 24.69
CA HIS A 13 -5.36 -3.48 25.26
C HIS A 13 -4.55 -2.22 25.58
N ASN A 14 -3.25 -2.37 25.75
CA ASN A 14 -2.26 -1.33 25.96
C ASN A 14 -2.05 -0.40 24.76
N ASP A 15 -2.12 -0.89 23.51
CA ASP A 15 -1.81 -0.07 22.33
C ASP A 15 -2.94 0.93 22.02
N ILE A 16 -4.19 0.55 22.29
CA ILE A 16 -5.36 1.43 22.09
C ILE A 16 -5.45 2.46 23.23
N ALA A 17 -5.18 2.06 24.46
CA ALA A 17 -5.14 2.96 25.60
C ALA A 17 -4.03 4.01 25.43
N VAL A 18 -2.84 3.59 25.03
CA VAL A 18 -1.70 4.49 24.75
C VAL A 18 -2.02 5.44 23.60
N LEU A 19 -2.69 4.96 22.53
CA LEU A 19 -3.13 5.84 21.44
C LEU A 19 -4.16 6.87 21.89
N SER A 20 -5.12 6.49 22.72
CA SER A 20 -6.12 7.42 23.21
C SER A 20 -5.53 8.48 24.15
N GLU A 21 -4.56 8.09 24.99
CA GLU A 21 -3.82 9.05 25.85
C GLU A 21 -2.94 10.00 25.03
N VAL A 22 -2.26 9.48 24.01
CA VAL A 22 -1.44 10.29 23.10
C VAL A 22 -2.32 11.30 22.34
N VAL A 23 -3.46 10.86 21.79
CA VAL A 23 -4.41 11.74 21.08
C VAL A 23 -4.99 12.80 22.02
N ASN A 24 -5.33 12.43 23.23
CA ASN A 24 -5.86 13.37 24.22
C ASN A 24 -4.78 14.36 24.69
N GLY A 25 -3.54 13.91 24.93
CA GLY A 25 -2.42 14.78 25.26
C GLY A 25 -2.10 15.81 24.17
N PHE A 26 -2.21 15.42 22.89
CA PHE A 26 -2.02 16.38 21.78
C PHE A 26 -3.16 17.41 21.67
N ARG A 27 -4.38 17.06 22.03
CA ARG A 27 -5.50 18.03 22.09
C ARG A 27 -5.31 19.09 23.18
N GLU A 28 -4.70 18.73 24.28
CA GLU A 28 -4.43 19.67 25.39
C GLU A 28 -3.29 20.65 25.08
N ILE A 29 -2.34 20.29 24.21
CA ILE A 29 -1.13 21.09 23.94
C ILE A 29 -1.24 22.00 22.71
N ASN A 30 -2.40 22.04 22.05
CA ASN A 30 -2.70 22.96 20.93
C ASN A 30 -1.70 22.90 19.76
N TYR A 31 -1.27 21.69 19.36
CA TYR A 31 -0.44 21.50 18.16
C TYR A 31 -1.21 21.81 16.88
N SER A 32 -0.50 22.36 15.89
CA SER A 32 -1.11 22.63 14.58
C SER A 32 -1.60 21.35 13.89
N ASP A 33 -2.71 21.45 13.16
CA ASP A 33 -3.28 20.31 12.41
C ASP A 33 -2.27 19.68 11.41
N GLU A 34 -1.32 20.47 10.89
CA GLU A 34 -0.25 19.98 10.04
C GLU A 34 0.75 19.08 10.77
N PHE A 35 1.15 19.46 11.98
CA PHE A 35 2.03 18.63 12.81
C PHE A 35 1.35 17.31 13.15
N LEU A 36 0.09 17.35 13.54
CA LEU A 36 -0.70 16.14 13.84
C LEU A 36 -0.82 15.22 12.61
N LYS A 37 -1.06 15.77 11.42
CA LYS A 37 -1.10 15.01 10.17
C LYS A 37 0.23 14.31 9.88
N VAL A 38 1.34 15.01 10.02
CA VAL A 38 2.68 14.44 9.77
C VAL A 38 3.05 13.39 10.81
N PHE A 39 2.78 13.67 12.09
CA PHE A 39 3.06 12.74 13.19
C PHE A 39 2.22 11.46 13.07
N PHE A 40 0.91 11.59 12.86
CA PHE A 40 0.03 10.44 12.70
C PHE A 40 0.29 9.68 11.41
N SER A 41 0.62 10.34 10.31
CA SER A 41 1.02 9.68 9.06
C SER A 41 2.27 8.82 9.25
N GLY A 42 3.30 9.32 9.95
CA GLY A 42 4.50 8.56 10.27
C GLY A 42 4.26 7.42 11.27
N PHE A 43 3.40 7.65 12.26
CA PHE A 43 3.03 6.65 13.25
C PHE A 43 2.16 5.55 12.63
N PHE A 44 1.12 5.90 11.88
CA PHE A 44 0.26 4.96 11.19
C PHE A 44 1.01 4.17 10.12
N SER A 45 1.99 4.76 9.43
CA SER A 45 2.86 4.03 8.49
C SER A 45 3.68 2.92 9.18
N LYS A 46 4.12 3.13 10.43
CA LYS A 46 4.79 2.09 11.23
C LYS A 46 3.82 1.03 11.79
N VAL A 47 2.66 1.47 12.24
CA VAL A 47 1.58 0.61 12.72
C VAL A 47 1.01 -0.21 11.57
N GLU A 48 0.76 0.41 10.42
CA GLU A 48 0.32 -0.25 9.19
C GLU A 48 1.24 -1.38 8.76
N LYS A 49 2.55 -1.19 8.89
CA LYS A 49 3.55 -2.23 8.56
C LYS A 49 3.48 -3.45 9.49
N LYS A 50 3.14 -3.24 10.76
CA LYS A 50 3.03 -4.30 11.78
C LYS A 50 1.65 -4.98 11.73
N TYR A 51 0.59 -4.26 11.33
CA TYR A 51 -0.81 -4.69 11.45
C TYR A 51 -1.54 -4.86 10.11
N ASN A 52 -0.88 -4.66 8.96
CA ASN A 52 -1.50 -4.80 7.63
C ASN A 52 -2.10 -6.20 7.36
N SER A 53 -1.71 -7.21 8.14
CA SER A 53 -2.35 -8.53 8.11
C SER A 53 -3.58 -8.64 9.02
N ILE A 54 -3.82 -7.66 9.89
CA ILE A 54 -4.86 -7.73 10.95
C ILE A 54 -6.11 -6.92 10.58
N PHE A 55 -5.99 -5.91 9.70
CA PHE A 55 -7.10 -5.02 9.34
C PHE A 55 -7.78 -5.32 8.00
N ILE A 56 -7.68 -6.56 7.49
CA ILE A 56 -8.56 -6.98 6.41
C ILE A 56 -9.91 -7.30 7.03
N THR A 57 -10.71 -6.26 7.27
CA THR A 57 -12.07 -6.43 7.77
C THR A 57 -12.97 -7.01 6.70
N ASP A 58 -14.04 -7.71 7.10
CA ASP A 58 -15.04 -8.27 6.16
C ASP A 58 -15.73 -7.18 5.32
N ASP A 59 -15.70 -5.93 5.79
CA ASP A 59 -16.31 -4.78 5.12
C ASP A 59 -15.50 -4.25 3.91
N LEU A 60 -14.21 -4.65 3.77
CA LEU A 60 -13.41 -4.28 2.61
C LEU A 60 -13.82 -5.09 1.37
N ASP A 61 -13.84 -4.43 0.23
CA ASP A 61 -14.05 -5.11 -1.05
C ASP A 61 -12.81 -5.89 -1.53
N ALA A 62 -12.96 -6.71 -2.57
CA ALA A 62 -11.85 -7.54 -3.07
C ALA A 62 -10.65 -6.71 -3.53
N MET A 63 -10.87 -5.53 -4.12
CA MET A 63 -9.77 -4.67 -4.55
C MET A 63 -8.98 -4.13 -3.36
N GLU A 64 -9.66 -3.71 -2.33
CA GLU A 64 -9.07 -3.22 -1.09
C GLU A 64 -8.30 -4.32 -0.37
N LYS A 65 -8.92 -5.51 -0.21
CA LYS A 65 -8.27 -6.69 0.39
C LYS A 65 -6.98 -7.07 -0.35
N ILE A 66 -7.04 -7.17 -1.68
CA ILE A 66 -5.87 -7.45 -2.51
C ILE A 66 -4.83 -6.32 -2.39
N SER A 67 -5.26 -5.07 -2.38
CA SER A 67 -4.37 -3.92 -2.26
C SER A 67 -3.62 -3.91 -0.92
N CYS A 68 -4.28 -4.22 0.19
CA CYS A 68 -3.64 -4.35 1.50
C CYS A 68 -2.56 -5.44 1.49
N LEU A 69 -2.87 -6.63 0.93
CA LEU A 69 -1.90 -7.71 0.84
C LEU A 69 -0.70 -7.35 -0.05
N VAL A 70 -0.94 -6.78 -1.22
CA VAL A 70 0.16 -6.40 -2.14
C VAL A 70 1.04 -5.33 -1.52
N LYS A 71 0.47 -4.37 -0.80
CA LYS A 71 1.23 -3.33 -0.09
C LYS A 71 2.04 -3.87 1.08
N SER A 72 1.60 -4.94 1.76
CA SER A 72 2.35 -5.54 2.87
C SER A 72 3.68 -6.15 2.43
N ASP A 73 3.75 -6.67 1.19
CA ASP A 73 4.99 -7.10 0.55
C ASP A 73 4.93 -6.79 -0.96
N ILE A 74 5.33 -5.57 -1.31
CA ILE A 74 5.25 -5.04 -2.67
C ILE A 74 6.16 -5.78 -3.65
N THR A 75 7.24 -6.39 -3.16
CA THR A 75 8.24 -7.10 -3.96
C THR A 75 7.86 -8.54 -4.25
N ARG A 76 6.98 -9.14 -3.45
CA ARG A 76 6.51 -10.52 -3.63
C ARG A 76 5.84 -10.70 -4.99
N ASN A 77 6.14 -11.80 -5.66
CA ASN A 77 5.48 -12.17 -6.91
C ASN A 77 4.09 -12.76 -6.62
N TRP A 78 3.13 -11.90 -6.36
CA TRP A 78 1.76 -12.27 -6.02
C TRP A 78 1.06 -13.02 -7.15
N ARG A 79 0.59 -14.22 -6.86
CA ARG A 79 -0.23 -15.06 -7.72
C ARG A 79 -1.63 -15.21 -7.12
N TRP A 80 -2.59 -15.64 -7.93
CA TRP A 80 -3.92 -15.94 -7.44
C TRP A 80 -3.94 -16.89 -6.24
N ALA A 81 -3.09 -17.94 -6.27
CA ALA A 81 -3.00 -18.90 -5.19
C ALA A 81 -2.57 -18.25 -3.86
N ASP A 82 -1.61 -17.31 -3.91
CA ASP A 82 -1.13 -16.59 -2.74
C ASP A 82 -2.25 -15.72 -2.14
N ILE A 83 -2.91 -14.91 -2.99
CA ILE A 83 -4.01 -14.04 -2.56
C ILE A 83 -5.17 -14.85 -1.98
N CYS A 84 -5.57 -15.93 -2.66
CA CYS A 84 -6.67 -16.78 -2.19
C CYS A 84 -6.33 -17.46 -0.86
N GLY A 85 -5.08 -17.89 -0.68
CA GLY A 85 -4.61 -18.48 0.58
C GLY A 85 -4.64 -17.49 1.73
N GLU A 86 -4.08 -16.30 1.53
CA GLU A 86 -4.05 -15.23 2.56
C GLU A 86 -5.48 -14.75 2.93
N LEU A 87 -6.36 -14.57 1.92
CA LEU A 87 -7.74 -14.11 2.16
C LEU A 87 -8.71 -15.23 2.51
N ARG A 88 -8.25 -16.49 2.57
CA ARG A 88 -9.08 -17.69 2.83
C ARG A 88 -10.32 -17.73 1.96
N THR A 89 -10.19 -17.41 0.69
CA THR A 89 -11.31 -17.29 -0.24
C THR A 89 -11.03 -18.00 -1.56
N ASN A 90 -12.03 -18.04 -2.43
CA ASN A 90 -11.99 -18.71 -3.71
C ASN A 90 -11.64 -17.71 -4.84
N ARG A 91 -10.73 -18.13 -5.76
CA ARG A 91 -10.35 -17.35 -6.94
C ARG A 91 -11.55 -16.88 -7.76
N MET A 92 -12.59 -17.72 -7.88
CA MET A 92 -13.75 -17.40 -8.72
C MET A 92 -14.52 -16.21 -8.14
N ILE A 93 -14.65 -16.14 -6.81
CA ILE A 93 -15.31 -15.03 -6.11
C ILE A 93 -14.53 -13.73 -6.36
N LEU A 94 -13.24 -13.71 -6.04
CA LEU A 94 -12.41 -12.51 -6.23
C LEU A 94 -12.34 -12.09 -7.70
N LYS A 95 -12.21 -13.06 -8.62
CA LYS A 95 -12.15 -12.78 -10.05
C LYS A 95 -13.46 -12.13 -10.53
N LYS A 96 -14.62 -12.67 -10.15
CA LYS A 96 -15.93 -12.13 -10.51
C LYS A 96 -16.11 -10.71 -9.99
N GLU A 97 -15.64 -10.44 -8.79
CA GLU A 97 -15.73 -9.12 -8.18
C GLU A 97 -14.83 -8.09 -8.89
N LEU A 98 -13.59 -8.46 -9.24
CA LEU A 98 -12.72 -7.60 -10.05
C LEU A 98 -13.30 -7.37 -11.46
N GLU A 99 -13.82 -8.41 -12.11
CA GLU A 99 -14.40 -8.32 -13.45
C GLU A 99 -15.67 -7.44 -13.47
N SER A 100 -16.48 -7.47 -12.42
CA SER A 100 -17.65 -6.58 -12.29
C SER A 100 -17.27 -5.10 -12.29
N ARG A 101 -16.03 -4.78 -11.93
CA ARG A 101 -15.43 -3.43 -11.94
C ARG A 101 -14.57 -3.16 -13.18
N GLY A 102 -14.50 -4.11 -14.12
CA GLY A 102 -13.65 -4.00 -15.32
C GLY A 102 -12.15 -4.06 -15.04
N VAL A 103 -11.74 -4.57 -13.88
CA VAL A 103 -10.33 -4.59 -13.46
C VAL A 103 -9.75 -5.99 -13.57
N LYS A 104 -8.58 -6.11 -14.20
CA LYS A 104 -7.84 -7.38 -14.22
C LYS A 104 -6.84 -7.43 -13.07
N PHE A 105 -6.66 -8.61 -12.51
CA PHE A 105 -5.76 -8.86 -11.38
C PHE A 105 -4.34 -8.30 -11.58
N ARG A 106 -3.75 -8.55 -12.76
CA ARG A 106 -2.40 -8.04 -13.07
C ARG A 106 -2.37 -6.51 -13.16
N GLU A 107 -3.43 -5.90 -13.69
CA GLU A 107 -3.56 -4.45 -13.79
C GLU A 107 -3.66 -3.83 -12.39
N LEU A 108 -4.43 -4.45 -11.49
CA LEU A 108 -4.50 -4.02 -10.10
C LEU A 108 -3.13 -4.07 -9.39
N ILE A 109 -2.41 -5.19 -9.48
CA ILE A 109 -1.07 -5.30 -8.88
C ILE A 109 -0.11 -4.27 -9.47
N ASN A 110 -0.14 -4.08 -10.79
CA ASN A 110 0.71 -3.12 -11.46
C ASN A 110 0.38 -1.69 -11.02
N SER A 111 -0.90 -1.32 -10.90
CA SER A 111 -1.31 0.03 -10.45
C SER A 111 -0.82 0.32 -9.02
N ILE A 112 -0.90 -0.66 -8.12
CA ILE A 112 -0.39 -0.54 -6.75
C ILE A 112 1.13 -0.33 -6.76
N ARG A 113 1.87 -1.10 -7.56
CA ARG A 113 3.32 -0.98 -7.70
C ARG A 113 3.75 0.35 -8.33
N ILE A 114 3.00 0.85 -9.31
CA ILE A 114 3.24 2.17 -9.90
C ILE A 114 3.01 3.27 -8.86
N SER A 115 1.92 3.21 -8.09
CA SER A 115 1.68 4.17 -7.00
C SER A 115 2.81 4.17 -5.98
N TYR A 116 3.33 3.00 -5.60
CA TYR A 116 4.48 2.89 -4.72
C TYR A 116 5.76 3.44 -5.37
N SER A 117 6.00 3.17 -6.66
CA SER A 117 7.16 3.72 -7.39
C SER A 117 7.16 5.25 -7.41
N ILE A 118 5.99 5.88 -7.56
CA ILE A 118 5.83 7.33 -7.50
C ILE A 118 6.20 7.86 -6.12
N SER A 119 5.84 7.16 -5.04
CA SER A 119 6.25 7.57 -3.70
C SER A 119 7.77 7.52 -3.51
N LEU A 120 8.44 6.51 -4.09
CA LEU A 120 9.92 6.46 -4.10
C LEU A 120 10.53 7.57 -4.95
N MET A 121 9.94 7.89 -6.11
CA MET A 121 10.42 9.00 -6.95
C MET A 121 10.37 10.35 -6.23
N LYS A 122 9.35 10.58 -5.41
CA LYS A 122 9.18 11.82 -4.64
C LYS A 122 10.27 12.03 -3.59
N THR A 123 10.95 11.00 -3.11
CA THR A 123 12.08 11.14 -2.18
C THR A 123 13.33 11.72 -2.86
N GLY A 124 13.46 11.55 -4.18
CA GLY A 124 14.65 11.98 -4.93
C GLY A 124 15.92 11.16 -4.68
N GLU A 125 15.84 10.10 -3.87
CA GLU A 125 17.02 9.35 -3.40
C GLU A 125 17.42 8.20 -4.33
N PHE A 126 16.50 7.72 -5.17
CA PHE A 126 16.66 6.46 -5.91
C PHE A 126 16.75 6.68 -7.42
N LYS A 127 17.61 5.90 -8.06
CA LYS A 127 17.66 5.80 -9.53
C LYS A 127 16.50 4.93 -10.04
N ILE A 128 16.10 5.15 -11.30
CA ILE A 128 14.99 4.40 -11.94
C ILE A 128 15.14 2.89 -11.79
N LYS A 129 16.36 2.38 -11.92
CA LYS A 129 16.64 0.95 -11.73
C LYS A 129 16.29 0.46 -10.33
N GLN A 130 16.67 1.23 -9.30
CA GLN A 130 16.37 0.90 -7.90
C GLN A 130 14.88 0.98 -7.63
N ILE A 131 14.21 2.04 -8.11
CA ILE A 131 12.77 2.24 -8.00
C ILE A 131 12.01 1.05 -8.61
N ALA A 132 12.40 0.61 -9.82
CA ALA A 132 11.77 -0.53 -10.47
C ALA A 132 11.80 -1.80 -9.61
N TYR A 133 12.98 -2.16 -9.09
CA TYR A 133 13.10 -3.38 -8.27
C TYR A 133 12.45 -3.23 -6.89
N GLN A 134 12.59 -2.10 -6.23
CA GLN A 134 11.97 -1.84 -4.93
C GLN A 134 10.43 -1.80 -5.03
N SER A 135 9.90 -1.44 -6.19
CA SER A 135 8.46 -1.50 -6.47
C SER A 135 7.98 -2.88 -6.93
N GLY A 136 8.85 -3.90 -6.87
CA GLY A 136 8.49 -5.29 -7.16
C GLY A 136 8.44 -5.67 -8.64
N PHE A 137 8.99 -4.84 -9.55
CA PHE A 137 9.09 -5.21 -10.95
C PHE A 137 10.32 -6.08 -11.21
N ALA A 138 10.14 -7.15 -12.00
CA ALA A 138 11.22 -8.08 -12.32
C ALA A 138 12.28 -7.49 -13.28
N SER A 139 11.93 -6.45 -14.04
CA SER A 139 12.87 -5.77 -14.95
C SER A 139 12.50 -4.30 -15.12
N VAL A 140 13.53 -3.49 -15.39
CA VAL A 140 13.36 -2.05 -15.68
C VAL A 140 12.55 -1.81 -16.96
N SER A 141 12.74 -2.66 -17.97
CA SER A 141 12.00 -2.55 -19.24
C SER A 141 10.51 -2.76 -19.03
N TYR A 142 10.11 -3.79 -18.27
CA TYR A 142 8.70 -4.04 -17.97
C TYR A 142 8.11 -2.92 -17.09
N PHE A 143 8.86 -2.45 -16.08
CA PHE A 143 8.49 -1.30 -15.29
C PHE A 143 8.22 -0.07 -16.16
N SER A 144 9.15 0.27 -17.05
CA SER A 144 9.02 1.44 -17.93
C SER A 144 7.82 1.36 -18.86
N THR A 145 7.53 0.16 -19.39
CA THR A 145 6.35 -0.08 -20.22
C THR A 145 5.06 0.13 -19.44
N VAL A 146 4.96 -0.47 -18.25
CA VAL A 146 3.78 -0.36 -17.39
C VAL A 146 3.62 1.09 -16.90
N PHE A 147 4.70 1.72 -16.44
CA PHE A 147 4.68 3.10 -15.98
C PHE A 147 4.18 4.06 -17.08
N LYS A 148 4.76 3.95 -18.30
CA LYS A 148 4.34 4.78 -19.42
C LYS A 148 2.88 4.54 -19.84
N SER A 149 2.40 3.29 -19.79
CA SER A 149 1.00 3.00 -20.10
C SER A 149 0.03 3.54 -19.02
N THR A 150 0.47 3.66 -17.78
CA THR A 150 -0.35 4.16 -16.66
C THR A 150 -0.30 5.67 -16.53
N MET A 151 0.88 6.27 -16.68
CA MET A 151 1.12 7.69 -16.42
C MET A 151 1.22 8.55 -17.68
N ASN A 152 1.20 7.93 -18.88
CA ASN A 152 1.39 8.55 -20.20
C ASN A 152 2.75 9.24 -20.42
N VAL A 153 3.68 9.10 -19.48
CA VAL A 153 5.05 9.64 -19.56
C VAL A 153 6.07 8.56 -19.15
N ALA A 154 7.30 8.66 -19.63
CA ALA A 154 8.35 7.73 -19.24
C ALA A 154 8.77 7.94 -17.77
N PRO A 155 9.24 6.88 -17.04
CA PRO A 155 9.68 7.04 -15.65
C PRO A 155 10.77 8.09 -15.46
N SER A 156 11.75 8.16 -16.37
CA SER A 156 12.83 9.15 -16.33
C SER A 156 12.33 10.58 -16.54
N GLU A 157 11.39 10.75 -17.44
CA GLU A 157 10.74 12.04 -17.70
C GLU A 157 9.91 12.50 -16.49
N TYR A 158 9.16 11.57 -15.89
CA TYR A 158 8.39 11.84 -14.67
C TYR A 158 9.29 12.20 -13.50
N LEU A 159 10.39 11.47 -13.32
CA LEU A 159 11.39 11.77 -12.28
C LEU A 159 12.01 13.16 -12.49
N PHE A 160 12.37 13.50 -13.73
CA PHE A 160 12.87 14.83 -14.07
C PHE A 160 11.86 15.93 -13.73
N MET A 161 10.59 15.74 -14.04
CA MET A 161 9.51 16.69 -13.68
C MET A 161 9.41 16.92 -12.18
N LEU A 162 9.68 15.88 -11.37
CA LEU A 162 9.60 15.98 -9.90
C LEU A 162 10.84 16.62 -9.27
N THR A 163 12.03 16.30 -9.78
CA THR A 163 13.31 16.63 -9.11
C THR A 163 14.10 17.73 -9.81
N GLY A 164 13.78 18.03 -11.07
CA GLY A 164 14.57 18.92 -11.92
C GLY A 164 15.95 18.35 -12.32
N VAL A 165 16.25 17.10 -11.96
CA VAL A 165 17.54 16.43 -12.22
C VAL A 165 17.36 15.34 -13.28
N ALA A 166 18.05 15.49 -14.40
CA ALA A 166 18.10 14.43 -15.42
C ALA A 166 18.96 13.27 -14.93
N GLU A 167 18.43 12.04 -15.01
CA GLU A 167 19.21 10.83 -14.73
C GLU A 167 20.26 10.65 -15.84
N LYS A 168 21.54 10.59 -15.47
CA LYS A 168 22.67 10.32 -16.38
C LYS A 168 22.86 8.82 -16.58
#